data_27c407bbc3a3437281dab86ce064bc33
#
_entry.id   27c407bbc3a3437281dab86ce064bc33
#
_cell.length_a   1.000
_cell.length_b   1.000
_cell.length_c   1.000
_cell.angle_alpha   90.00
_cell.angle_beta   90.00
_cell.angle_gamma   90.00
#
_symmetry.space_group_name_H-M   'P 1'
#
loop_
_entity.id
_entity.type
_entity.pdbx_description
1 polymer ?
#
loop_
_entity_poly.entity_id
_entity_poly.type
_entity_poly.pdbx_seq_one_letter_code
_entity_poly.pdbx_strand_id
1 'polypeptide(L)'
;SKEYRALGITTALGPQIDLCTEPRWMRFVDTLGENLEMTKKMVKAYCDGMQTTKNSENGWGYDSVNTMVKHWPGGGTGEAGRDAHYAYGKYAVYPGNNSEEHRKPFTEAAFKLDGPTESASAVMPYYTVSWGLDTKNGKNVGNSYSEYLIKDLLREKYGFKGVVCTDWGITQ
;
A
#
# COMPACT_ATOMS: atom_id res chain seq x y z
N SER A 1 15.11 -0.18 11.19
CA SER A 1 16.04 0.26 10.12
C SER A 1 17.48 -0.18 10.35
N LYS A 2 18.04 0.00 11.57
CA LYS A 2 19.46 -0.31 11.85
C LYS A 2 19.90 -1.73 11.47
N GLU A 3 19.09 -2.74 11.80
CA GLU A 3 19.37 -4.13 11.45
C GLU A 3 19.35 -4.36 9.93
N TYR A 4 18.37 -3.78 9.23
CA TYR A 4 18.31 -3.80 7.76
C TYR A 4 19.57 -3.19 7.15
N ARG A 5 19.97 -2.01 7.65
CA ARG A 5 21.20 -1.33 7.17
C ARG A 5 22.47 -2.12 7.46
N ALA A 6 22.55 -2.77 8.62
CA ALA A 6 23.66 -3.64 8.95
C ALA A 6 23.80 -4.84 8.00
N LEU A 7 22.69 -5.31 7.44
CA LEU A 7 22.65 -6.35 6.41
C LEU A 7 22.77 -5.81 4.96
N GLY A 8 22.98 -4.51 4.79
CA GLY A 8 23.01 -3.88 3.47
C GLY A 8 21.68 -3.64 2.81
N ILE A 9 20.56 -3.88 3.52
CA ILE A 9 19.21 -3.70 3.00
C ILE A 9 18.81 -2.21 3.08
N THR A 10 18.45 -1.62 1.95
CA THR A 10 18.10 -0.20 1.83
C THR A 10 16.61 0.04 1.55
N THR A 11 15.86 -1.02 1.24
CA THR A 11 14.42 -0.94 0.93
C THR A 11 13.69 -2.11 1.59
N ALA A 12 12.70 -1.80 2.40
CA ALA A 12 11.78 -2.78 2.97
C ALA A 12 10.64 -3.05 1.99
N LEU A 13 10.32 -4.32 1.74
CA LEU A 13 9.16 -4.75 0.97
C LEU A 13 7.89 -4.74 1.86
N GLY A 14 7.60 -3.58 2.39
CA GLY A 14 6.53 -3.37 3.35
C GLY A 14 6.55 -1.95 3.96
N PRO A 15 5.62 -1.68 4.88
CA PRO A 15 4.67 -2.60 5.50
C PRO A 15 3.48 -2.96 4.61
N GLN A 16 2.81 -4.09 4.94
CA GLN A 16 1.51 -4.43 4.37
C GLN A 16 0.42 -3.69 5.16
N ILE A 17 -0.14 -2.67 4.54
CA ILE A 17 -1.09 -1.74 5.18
C ILE A 17 -2.54 -1.95 4.72
N ASP A 18 -2.79 -3.06 4.06
CA ASP A 18 -4.13 -3.48 3.67
C ASP A 18 -5.04 -3.55 4.89
N LEU A 19 -6.19 -2.89 4.83
CA LEU A 19 -7.19 -2.99 5.86
C LEU A 19 -7.88 -4.36 5.74
N CYS A 20 -7.67 -5.23 6.71
CA CYS A 20 -8.14 -6.62 6.65
C CYS A 20 -9.59 -6.73 7.10
N THR A 21 -10.51 -6.73 6.13
CA THR A 21 -11.96 -6.87 6.39
C THR A 21 -12.52 -8.25 6.04
N GLU A 22 -11.70 -9.13 5.45
CA GLU A 22 -12.10 -10.50 5.12
C GLU A 22 -11.22 -11.51 5.89
N PRO A 23 -11.72 -12.05 7.02
CA PRO A 23 -10.91 -12.87 7.93
C PRO A 23 -10.49 -14.24 7.34
N ARG A 24 -11.11 -14.68 6.24
CA ARG A 24 -10.73 -15.92 5.55
C ARG A 24 -9.52 -15.74 4.64
N TRP A 25 -9.12 -14.51 4.38
CA TRP A 25 -7.94 -14.23 3.56
C TRP A 25 -6.67 -14.67 4.29
N MET A 26 -5.90 -15.56 3.68
CA MET A 26 -4.72 -16.19 4.29
C MET A 26 -3.63 -15.19 4.72
N ARG A 27 -3.59 -14.01 4.09
CA ARG A 27 -2.60 -12.97 4.38
C ARG A 27 -3.03 -11.95 5.42
N PHE A 28 -4.16 -12.16 6.08
CA PHE A 28 -4.61 -11.21 7.11
C PHE A 28 -3.59 -11.08 8.24
N VAL A 29 -2.84 -12.14 8.54
CA VAL A 29 -1.80 -12.17 9.58
C VAL A 29 -0.63 -11.23 9.32
N ASP A 30 -0.42 -10.85 8.06
CA ASP A 30 0.65 -9.92 7.65
C ASP A 30 0.20 -8.45 7.72
N THR A 31 -1.08 -8.20 8.00
CA THR A 31 -1.68 -6.87 8.05
C THR A 31 -1.59 -6.27 9.45
N LEU A 32 -1.93 -4.98 9.53
CA LEU A 32 -2.07 -4.26 10.82
C LEU A 32 -3.51 -4.34 11.39
N GLY A 33 -4.35 -5.21 10.82
CA GLY A 33 -5.70 -5.49 11.26
C GLY A 33 -6.80 -4.75 10.49
N GLU A 34 -8.00 -4.74 11.08
CA GLU A 34 -9.21 -4.18 10.46
C GLU A 34 -9.56 -2.76 10.96
N ASN A 35 -8.99 -2.35 12.08
CA ASN A 35 -9.29 -1.04 12.65
C ASN A 35 -8.51 0.06 11.93
N LEU A 36 -9.22 0.90 11.18
CA LEU A 36 -8.64 1.95 10.36
C LEU A 36 -7.76 2.92 11.17
N GLU A 37 -8.23 3.40 12.31
CA GLU A 37 -7.49 4.41 13.11
C GLU A 37 -6.21 3.82 13.72
N MET A 38 -6.27 2.58 14.18
CA MET A 38 -5.08 1.88 14.67
C MET A 38 -4.10 1.64 13.52
N THR A 39 -4.59 1.16 12.38
CA THR A 39 -3.76 0.91 11.19
C THR A 39 -3.05 2.17 10.73
N LYS A 40 -3.75 3.31 10.65
CA LYS A 40 -3.13 4.61 10.30
C LYS A 40 -1.99 4.99 11.24
N LYS A 41 -2.20 4.87 12.55
CA LYS A 41 -1.16 5.16 13.56
C LYS A 41 0.06 4.25 13.43
N MET A 42 -0.18 2.95 13.24
CA MET A 42 0.90 1.98 13.09
C MET A 42 1.67 2.18 11.78
N VAL A 43 0.99 2.51 10.68
CA VAL A 43 1.61 2.84 9.39
C VAL A 43 2.56 4.01 9.52
N LYS A 44 2.10 5.11 10.12
CA LYS A 44 2.94 6.29 10.35
C LYS A 44 4.17 5.95 11.20
N ALA A 45 3.96 5.33 12.35
CA ALA A 45 5.06 4.94 13.25
C ALA A 45 6.07 4.01 12.56
N TYR A 46 5.60 3.04 11.77
CA TYR A 46 6.48 2.13 11.04
C TYR A 46 7.28 2.85 9.97
N CYS A 47 6.63 3.61 9.10
CA CYS A 47 7.30 4.30 8.00
C CYS A 47 8.27 5.36 8.52
N ASP A 48 7.87 6.17 9.50
CA ASP A 48 8.75 7.14 10.15
C ASP A 48 9.96 6.48 10.80
N GLY A 49 9.75 5.38 11.53
CA GLY A 49 10.83 4.65 12.18
C GLY A 49 11.81 3.98 11.21
N MET A 50 11.35 3.57 10.04
CA MET A 50 12.20 2.98 9.00
C MET A 50 12.95 4.02 8.18
N GLN A 51 12.29 5.12 7.80
CA GLN A 51 12.84 6.10 6.88
C GLN A 51 13.70 7.17 7.55
N THR A 52 13.41 7.52 8.82
CA THR A 52 14.06 8.66 9.44
C THR A 52 15.46 8.34 9.99
N THR A 53 16.46 9.01 9.46
CA THR A 53 17.80 9.08 10.03
C THR A 53 17.85 10.21 11.04
N LYS A 54 18.30 9.91 12.27
CA LYS A 54 18.41 10.89 13.36
C LYS A 54 19.38 12.02 12.97
N ASN A 55 19.00 13.26 13.30
CA ASN A 55 19.77 14.49 13.03
C ASN A 55 19.95 14.82 11.52
N SER A 56 19.17 14.22 10.64
CA SER A 56 19.07 14.66 9.23
C SER A 56 17.96 15.71 9.10
N GLU A 57 18.23 16.79 8.39
CA GLU A 57 17.29 17.90 8.19
C GLU A 57 15.99 17.46 7.50
N ASN A 58 16.12 16.66 6.45
CA ASN A 58 14.98 16.12 5.68
C ASN A 58 14.61 14.68 6.05
N GLY A 59 15.20 14.13 7.13
CA GLY A 59 14.99 12.77 7.60
C GLY A 59 15.73 11.68 6.84
N TRP A 60 16.20 11.92 5.64
CA TRP A 60 16.92 10.92 4.85
C TRP A 60 18.42 10.90 5.16
N GLY A 61 19.00 9.70 5.28
CA GLY A 61 20.42 9.54 5.56
C GLY A 61 20.87 8.09 5.57
N TYR A 62 22.04 7.86 6.16
CA TYR A 62 22.68 6.53 6.16
C TYR A 62 21.82 5.43 6.80
N ASP A 63 21.10 5.73 7.87
CA ASP A 63 20.26 4.77 8.58
C ASP A 63 18.88 4.58 7.96
N SER A 64 18.54 5.35 6.92
CA SER A 64 17.24 5.27 6.27
C SER A 64 17.06 3.97 5.51
N VAL A 65 15.85 3.39 5.64
CA VAL A 65 15.37 2.28 4.85
C VAL A 65 14.09 2.72 4.16
N ASN A 66 14.07 2.69 2.83
CA ASN A 66 12.88 3.01 2.06
C ASN A 66 11.73 2.07 2.42
N THR A 67 10.54 2.60 2.59
CA THR A 67 9.33 1.78 2.79
C THR A 67 8.53 1.68 1.49
N MET A 68 8.10 0.47 1.16
CA MET A 68 7.22 0.18 0.03
C MET A 68 5.88 -0.29 0.57
N VAL A 69 4.96 0.64 0.79
CA VAL A 69 3.64 0.32 1.33
C VAL A 69 2.80 -0.45 0.31
N LYS A 70 2.05 -1.45 0.78
CA LYS A 70 1.32 -2.35 -0.10
C LYS A 70 0.01 -2.83 0.55
N HIS A 71 -0.99 -3.20 -0.26
CA HIS A 71 -1.02 -3.21 -1.74
C HIS A 71 -2.10 -2.25 -2.24
N TRP A 72 -1.71 -1.24 -2.96
CA TRP A 72 -2.63 -0.25 -3.51
C TRP A 72 -3.66 -0.87 -4.47
N PRO A 73 -4.93 -0.48 -4.41
CA PRO A 73 -5.58 0.52 -3.54
C PRO A 73 -6.21 -0.08 -2.26
N GLY A 74 -5.78 -1.25 -1.83
CA GLY A 74 -6.23 -2.03 -0.69
C GLY A 74 -6.48 -3.49 -1.08
N GLY A 75 -5.69 -4.42 -0.52
CA GLY A 75 -5.72 -5.85 -0.87
C GLY A 75 -6.63 -6.70 0.02
N GLY A 76 -7.15 -6.14 1.11
CA GLY A 76 -7.88 -6.87 2.13
C GLY A 76 -9.34 -7.23 1.80
N THR A 77 -9.80 -7.02 0.56
CA THR A 77 -11.19 -7.22 0.11
C THR A 77 -11.31 -8.26 -0.99
N GLY A 78 -10.41 -9.23 -1.02
CA GLY A 78 -10.48 -10.33 -1.99
C GLY A 78 -11.83 -11.05 -1.90
N GLU A 79 -12.48 -11.28 -3.04
CA GLU A 79 -13.78 -11.93 -3.10
C GLU A 79 -13.76 -13.29 -2.38
N ALA A 80 -14.62 -13.45 -1.38
CA ALA A 80 -14.72 -14.64 -0.54
C ALA A 80 -13.41 -15.07 0.16
N GLY A 81 -12.50 -14.11 0.43
CA GLY A 81 -11.20 -14.37 1.06
C GLY A 81 -10.17 -15.05 0.17
N ARG A 82 -10.43 -15.14 -1.13
CA ARG A 82 -9.52 -15.76 -2.09
C ARG A 82 -8.28 -14.90 -2.29
N ASP A 83 -7.12 -15.55 -2.33
CA ASP A 83 -5.86 -14.86 -2.49
C ASP A 83 -5.52 -14.57 -3.96
N ALA A 84 -5.02 -13.36 -4.23
CA ALA A 84 -4.74 -12.86 -5.57
C ALA A 84 -3.54 -13.50 -6.27
N HIS A 85 -2.73 -14.30 -5.57
CA HIS A 85 -1.67 -15.09 -6.20
C HIS A 85 -2.22 -16.26 -7.03
N TYR A 86 -3.52 -16.54 -6.92
CA TYR A 86 -4.19 -17.61 -7.63
C TYR A 86 -5.25 -17.06 -8.58
N ALA A 87 -5.41 -17.70 -9.75
CA ALA A 87 -6.35 -17.24 -10.78
C ALA A 87 -7.81 -17.09 -10.29
N TYR A 88 -8.22 -17.87 -9.29
CA TYR A 88 -9.55 -17.78 -8.69
C TYR A 88 -9.72 -16.59 -7.71
N GLY A 89 -8.64 -15.93 -7.33
CA GLY A 89 -8.62 -14.79 -6.38
C GLY A 89 -8.43 -13.42 -7.03
N LYS A 90 -8.68 -13.29 -8.32
CA LYS A 90 -8.34 -12.09 -9.10
C LYS A 90 -9.15 -10.83 -8.79
N TYR A 91 -10.28 -10.93 -8.08
CA TYR A 91 -11.14 -9.78 -7.84
C TYR A 91 -11.06 -9.28 -6.40
N ALA A 92 -10.86 -7.96 -6.27
CA ALA A 92 -11.18 -7.22 -5.06
C ALA A 92 -12.56 -6.60 -5.22
N VAL A 93 -13.42 -6.77 -4.21
CA VAL A 93 -14.82 -6.35 -4.26
C VAL A 93 -15.17 -5.49 -3.04
N TYR A 94 -16.08 -4.55 -3.22
CA TYR A 94 -16.48 -3.60 -2.20
C TYR A 94 -18.01 -3.58 -2.05
N PRO A 95 -18.62 -4.65 -1.53
CA PRO A 95 -20.07 -4.77 -1.47
C PRO A 95 -20.75 -3.72 -0.60
N GLY A 96 -20.01 -3.16 0.39
CA GLY A 96 -20.45 -2.04 1.21
C GLY A 96 -20.21 -0.66 0.60
N ASN A 97 -19.78 -0.58 -0.65
CA ASN A 97 -19.39 0.67 -1.32
C ASN A 97 -18.33 1.47 -0.52
N ASN A 98 -17.44 0.77 0.18
CA ASN A 98 -16.48 1.31 1.14
C ASN A 98 -15.03 1.30 0.64
N SER A 99 -14.82 1.32 -0.67
CA SER A 99 -13.48 1.30 -1.27
C SER A 99 -12.59 2.47 -0.80
N GLU A 100 -13.19 3.59 -0.43
CA GLU A 100 -12.44 4.75 0.08
C GLU A 100 -11.80 4.44 1.44
N GLU A 101 -12.50 3.73 2.32
CA GLU A 101 -11.96 3.31 3.62
C GLU A 101 -10.68 2.47 3.45
N HIS A 102 -10.66 1.57 2.46
CA HIS A 102 -9.49 0.75 2.15
C HIS A 102 -8.29 1.53 1.61
N ARG A 103 -8.52 2.73 1.06
CA ARG A 103 -7.43 3.62 0.63
C ARG A 103 -6.87 4.49 1.73
N LYS A 104 -7.61 4.74 2.81
CA LYS A 104 -7.19 5.66 3.89
C LYS A 104 -5.86 5.32 4.56
N PRO A 105 -5.48 4.05 4.79
CA PRO A 105 -4.14 3.73 5.28
C PRO A 105 -3.02 4.28 4.39
N PHE A 106 -3.26 4.36 3.08
CA PHE A 106 -2.33 4.97 2.12
C PHE A 106 -2.45 6.50 2.16
N THR A 107 -3.64 7.04 1.92
CA THR A 107 -3.87 8.45 1.62
C THR A 107 -3.84 9.37 2.85
N GLU A 108 -4.16 8.85 4.03
CA GLU A 108 -4.18 9.60 5.28
C GLU A 108 -3.02 9.25 6.24
N ALA A 109 -2.27 8.18 5.95
CA ALA A 109 -1.14 7.79 6.78
C ALA A 109 0.15 7.65 5.97
N ALA A 110 0.28 6.67 5.06
CA ALA A 110 1.53 6.41 4.36
C ALA A 110 2.00 7.58 3.47
N PHE A 111 1.07 8.34 2.87
CA PHE A 111 1.38 9.50 2.02
C PHE A 111 1.39 10.83 2.81
N LYS A 112 1.20 10.76 4.13
CA LYS A 112 1.19 11.91 5.05
C LYS A 112 1.78 11.49 6.38
N LEU A 113 3.07 11.18 6.38
CA LEU A 113 3.82 10.84 7.58
C LEU A 113 3.94 12.05 8.51
N ASP A 114 4.17 11.80 9.78
CA ASP A 114 4.38 12.86 10.78
C ASP A 114 5.85 13.28 10.87
N GLY A 115 6.76 12.40 10.39
CA GLY A 115 8.20 12.64 10.39
C GLY A 115 8.69 13.42 9.17
N PRO A 116 9.98 13.82 9.18
CA PRO A 116 10.56 14.73 8.19
C PRO A 116 10.68 14.14 6.77
N THR A 117 10.44 12.84 6.58
CA THR A 117 10.40 12.22 5.25
C THR A 117 9.05 12.39 4.55
N GLU A 118 8.03 12.83 5.28
CA GLU A 118 6.71 13.29 4.85
C GLU A 118 5.83 12.22 4.16
N SER A 119 6.41 11.27 3.46
CA SER A 119 5.69 10.23 2.71
C SER A 119 6.49 8.93 2.60
N ALA A 120 5.80 7.80 2.54
CA ALA A 120 6.41 6.54 2.13
C ALA A 120 7.09 6.69 0.77
N SER A 121 8.29 6.11 0.60
CA SER A 121 9.10 6.28 -0.60
C SER A 121 8.59 5.50 -1.82
N ALA A 122 7.86 4.41 -1.58
CA ALA A 122 7.33 3.58 -2.65
C ALA A 122 5.94 3.01 -2.30
N VAL A 123 5.19 2.65 -3.33
CA VAL A 123 3.91 1.94 -3.23
C VAL A 123 3.86 0.81 -4.24
N MET A 124 3.26 -0.31 -3.84
CA MET A 124 3.05 -1.47 -4.70
C MET A 124 1.56 -1.66 -4.97
N PRO A 125 1.11 -1.54 -6.24
CA PRO A 125 -0.24 -1.95 -6.63
C PRO A 125 -0.41 -3.47 -6.54
N TYR A 126 -1.60 -3.92 -6.14
CA TYR A 126 -1.88 -5.34 -5.93
C TYR A 126 -2.21 -6.07 -7.25
N TYR A 127 -2.14 -7.40 -7.23
CA TYR A 127 -2.48 -8.26 -8.37
C TYR A 127 -3.93 -8.16 -8.82
N THR A 128 -4.84 -7.80 -7.91
CA THR A 128 -6.27 -7.86 -8.17
C THR A 128 -6.75 -6.90 -9.24
N VAL A 129 -7.90 -7.24 -9.80
CA VAL A 129 -8.81 -6.32 -10.47
C VAL A 129 -9.75 -5.76 -9.40
N SER A 130 -9.69 -4.46 -9.12
CA SER A 130 -10.64 -3.77 -8.23
C SER A 130 -11.96 -3.57 -8.98
N TRP A 131 -12.90 -4.50 -8.78
CA TRP A 131 -14.11 -4.59 -9.57
C TRP A 131 -15.02 -3.38 -9.39
N GLY A 132 -15.41 -2.75 -10.51
CA GLY A 132 -16.30 -1.60 -10.55
C GLY A 132 -15.71 -0.31 -9.97
N LEU A 133 -14.41 -0.27 -9.66
CA LEU A 133 -13.79 0.90 -9.02
C LEU A 133 -13.44 2.00 -10.03
N ASP A 134 -13.09 1.66 -11.26
CA ASP A 134 -12.88 2.63 -12.34
C ASP A 134 -14.22 3.12 -12.88
N THR A 135 -14.75 4.15 -12.22
CA THR A 135 -16.01 4.80 -12.62
C THR A 135 -15.84 5.79 -13.77
N LYS A 136 -14.59 6.19 -14.08
CA LYS A 136 -14.28 7.14 -15.14
C LYS A 136 -14.29 6.48 -16.51
N ASN A 137 -13.63 5.33 -16.64
CA ASN A 137 -13.45 4.64 -17.91
C ASN A 137 -14.28 3.34 -18.00
N GLY A 138 -14.88 2.90 -16.88
CA GLY A 138 -15.65 1.65 -16.83
C GLY A 138 -14.81 0.40 -17.03
N LYS A 139 -13.47 0.49 -16.84
CA LYS A 139 -12.55 -0.61 -17.11
C LYS A 139 -12.29 -1.46 -15.87
N ASN A 140 -12.44 -2.77 -16.01
CA ASN A 140 -12.03 -3.74 -14.98
C ASN A 140 -10.73 -4.42 -15.44
N VAL A 141 -9.62 -3.79 -15.13
CA VAL A 141 -8.25 -4.26 -15.45
C VAL A 141 -7.44 -4.40 -14.17
N GLY A 142 -6.35 -5.16 -14.21
CA GLY A 142 -5.45 -5.30 -13.07
C GLY A 142 -5.01 -3.94 -12.51
N ASN A 143 -4.90 -3.82 -11.19
CA ASN A 143 -4.64 -2.56 -10.51
C ASN A 143 -3.41 -1.83 -11.07
N SER A 144 -2.34 -2.56 -11.40
CA SER A 144 -1.12 -1.98 -11.99
C SER A 144 -1.32 -1.43 -13.41
N TYR A 145 -2.35 -1.86 -14.11
CA TYR A 145 -2.68 -1.42 -15.48
C TYR A 145 -3.81 -0.40 -15.52
N SER A 146 -4.42 -0.09 -14.38
CA SER A 146 -5.53 0.85 -14.32
C SER A 146 -5.02 2.30 -14.36
N GLU A 147 -5.27 2.99 -15.46
CA GLU A 147 -4.99 4.43 -15.57
C GLU A 147 -5.69 5.21 -14.47
N TYR A 148 -6.95 4.85 -14.17
CA TYR A 148 -7.71 5.47 -13.09
C TYR A 148 -7.04 5.32 -11.72
N LEU A 149 -6.60 4.09 -11.36
CA LEU A 149 -6.00 3.85 -10.05
C LEU A 149 -4.61 4.44 -9.90
N ILE A 150 -3.80 4.38 -10.96
CA ILE A 150 -2.39 4.81 -10.91
C ILE A 150 -2.26 6.30 -11.25
N LYS A 151 -2.86 6.77 -12.34
CA LYS A 151 -2.74 8.16 -12.73
C LYS A 151 -3.73 9.05 -11.99
N ASP A 152 -5.03 8.82 -12.21
CA ASP A 152 -6.05 9.76 -11.73
C ASP A 152 -6.14 9.79 -10.20
N LEU A 153 -6.13 8.63 -9.54
CA LEU A 153 -6.20 8.60 -8.07
C LEU A 153 -4.81 8.79 -7.43
N LEU A 154 -3.88 7.87 -7.68
CA LEU A 154 -2.61 7.85 -6.95
C LEU A 154 -1.78 9.11 -7.22
N ARG A 155 -1.59 9.47 -8.49
CA ARG A 155 -0.73 10.58 -8.87
C ARG A 155 -1.44 11.93 -8.80
N GLU A 156 -2.62 12.07 -9.40
CA GLU A 156 -3.30 13.36 -9.53
C GLU A 156 -4.11 13.72 -8.29
N LYS A 157 -5.02 12.85 -7.86
CA LYS A 157 -5.90 13.16 -6.71
C LYS A 157 -5.15 13.18 -5.38
N TYR A 158 -4.31 12.16 -5.13
CA TYR A 158 -3.60 12.01 -3.84
C TYR A 158 -2.16 12.53 -3.86
N GLY A 159 -1.64 12.93 -5.02
CA GLY A 159 -0.35 13.60 -5.14
C GLY A 159 0.87 12.75 -4.78
N PHE A 160 0.75 11.42 -4.78
CA PHE A 160 1.87 10.55 -4.45
C PHE A 160 3.00 10.69 -5.48
N LYS A 161 4.19 11.07 -5.02
CA LYS A 161 5.37 11.33 -5.88
C LYS A 161 6.41 10.21 -5.83
N GLY A 162 6.27 9.26 -4.93
CA GLY A 162 7.22 8.16 -4.75
C GLY A 162 7.22 7.15 -5.89
N VAL A 163 8.01 6.10 -5.73
CA VAL A 163 8.12 5.02 -6.72
C VAL A 163 6.84 4.18 -6.74
N VAL A 164 6.36 3.84 -7.92
CA VAL A 164 5.35 2.78 -8.12
C VAL A 164 6.10 1.54 -8.58
N CYS A 165 6.12 0.53 -7.74
CA CYS A 165 6.76 -0.75 -8.01
C CYS A 165 5.68 -1.81 -8.23
N THR A 166 5.63 -2.44 -9.38
CA THR A 166 4.67 -3.51 -9.65
C THR A 166 4.88 -4.69 -8.73
N ASP A 167 3.80 -5.39 -8.40
CA ASP A 167 3.90 -6.69 -7.75
C ASP A 167 4.56 -7.73 -8.68
N TRP A 168 4.98 -8.88 -8.15
CA TRP A 168 5.85 -9.81 -8.87
C TRP A 168 5.15 -10.45 -10.08
N GLY A 169 5.87 -10.55 -11.19
CA GLY A 169 5.41 -11.26 -12.38
C GLY A 169 4.28 -10.59 -13.19
N ILE A 170 3.89 -9.37 -12.88
CA ILE A 170 2.79 -8.68 -13.58
C ILE A 170 3.15 -8.33 -15.04
N THR A 171 4.42 -8.11 -15.32
CA THR A 171 4.91 -7.65 -16.62
C THR A 171 5.47 -8.77 -17.51
N GLN A 172 5.21 -10.02 -17.17
CA GLN A 172 5.61 -11.19 -17.95
C GLN A 172 4.58 -11.57 -18.98
#